data_1c7da02f2a9db7b7e2d8d28d64223aef
#
_entry.id   1c7da02f2a9db7b7e2d8d28d64223aef
#
_cell.length_a   1.000
_cell.length_b   1.000
_cell.length_c   1.000
_cell.angle_alpha   90.00
_cell.angle_beta   90.00
_cell.angle_gamma   90.00
#
_symmetry.space_group_name_H-M   'P 1'
#
loop_
_entity.id
_entity.type
_entity.pdbx_description
1 polymer ?
#
loop_
_entity_poly.entity_id
_entity_poly.type
_entity_poly.pdbx_seq_one_letter_code
_entity_poly.pdbx_strand_id
1 'polypeptide(L)'
;MKPASTHGALTLDAEALYRELLRGVQQLRRHDGRLVGITSGGAWLAERLQKDLGLPGEAGVISSAMHRDDFARRGLSPTAQTKLDFDVNGAHIVLLDDVLYTGRTIRAVLNELFDFGRPSAVSLAVLVDRGGRELPIQADYAAARVTLPSDQSLALARDAGGLFTFQVERAS
;
A
#
# COMPACT_ATOMS: atom_id res chain seq x y z
N MET A 1 40.44 17.19 8.93
CA MET A 1 39.08 17.67 9.20
C MET A 1 38.13 16.84 8.37
N LYS A 2 37.44 15.86 8.98
CA LYS A 2 36.43 15.08 8.29
C LYS A 2 35.19 15.96 8.09
N PRO A 3 34.59 16.04 6.91
CA PRO A 3 33.34 16.75 6.75
C PRO A 3 32.28 16.05 7.60
N ALA A 4 31.58 16.80 8.42
CA ALA A 4 30.42 16.31 9.13
C ALA A 4 29.40 15.85 8.09
N SER A 5 29.13 14.56 8.02
CA SER A 5 28.03 14.02 7.24
C SER A 5 26.73 14.50 7.87
N THR A 6 26.16 15.52 7.31
CA THR A 6 24.78 15.92 7.58
C THR A 6 23.89 14.79 7.08
N HIS A 7 23.56 13.84 7.97
CA HIS A 7 22.48 12.90 7.70
C HIS A 7 21.18 13.70 7.75
N GLY A 8 20.77 14.20 6.60
CA GLY A 8 19.42 14.73 6.44
C GLY A 8 18.43 13.63 6.72
N ALA A 9 17.64 13.75 7.77
CA ALA A 9 16.52 12.84 8.00
C ALA A 9 15.49 13.08 6.90
N LEU A 10 15.10 12.01 6.18
CA LEU A 10 14.03 12.09 5.21
C LEU A 10 12.73 12.41 5.96
N THR A 11 12.15 13.57 5.68
CA THR A 11 10.85 13.96 6.22
C THR A 11 9.81 13.85 5.13
N LEU A 12 8.83 12.98 5.33
CA LEU A 12 7.69 12.80 4.43
C LEU A 12 6.42 13.27 5.12
N ASP A 13 5.70 14.18 4.47
CA ASP A 13 4.37 14.60 4.91
C ASP A 13 3.33 13.62 4.35
N ALA A 14 2.92 12.67 5.17
CA ALA A 14 2.00 11.62 4.77
C ALA A 14 0.62 12.16 4.35
N GLU A 15 0.14 13.21 5.00
CA GLU A 15 -1.14 13.83 4.64
C GLU A 15 -1.07 14.56 3.29
N ALA A 16 0.03 15.25 3.00
CA ALA A 16 0.26 15.84 1.68
C ALA A 16 0.33 14.78 0.59
N LEU A 17 1.03 13.68 0.85
CA LEU A 17 1.11 12.55 -0.08
C LEU A 17 -0.23 11.86 -0.26
N TYR A 18 -1.04 11.77 0.78
CA TYR A 18 -2.39 11.24 0.67
C TYR A 18 -3.25 12.07 -0.30
N ARG A 19 -3.16 13.40 -0.23
CA ARG A 19 -3.88 14.27 -1.18
C ARG A 19 -3.46 14.03 -2.63
N GLU A 20 -2.17 13.81 -2.86
CA GLU A 20 -1.68 13.44 -4.19
C GLU A 20 -2.19 12.05 -4.62
N LEU A 21 -2.18 11.08 -3.71
CA LEU A 21 -2.72 9.75 -3.97
C LEU A 21 -4.21 9.81 -4.35
N LEU A 22 -5.00 10.63 -3.66
CA LEU A 22 -6.41 10.84 -3.96
C LEU A 22 -6.62 11.30 -5.42
N ARG A 23 -5.83 12.26 -5.87
CA ARG A 23 -5.87 12.72 -7.26
C ARG A 23 -5.47 11.64 -8.25
N GLY A 24 -4.41 10.91 -7.95
CA GLY A 24 -3.93 9.82 -8.79
C GLY A 24 -4.95 8.68 -8.92
N VAL A 25 -5.58 8.31 -7.83
CA VAL A 25 -6.62 7.27 -7.82
C VAL A 25 -7.86 7.71 -8.58
N GLN A 26 -8.27 8.98 -8.46
CA GLN A 26 -9.38 9.53 -9.26
C GLN A 26 -9.15 9.35 -10.77
N GLN A 27 -7.93 9.59 -11.23
CA GLN A 27 -7.57 9.45 -12.64
C GLN A 27 -7.42 7.99 -13.07
N LEU A 28 -6.86 7.16 -12.19
CA LEU A 28 -6.58 5.76 -12.46
C LEU A 28 -7.84 4.88 -12.43
N ARG A 29 -8.76 5.19 -11.53
CA ARG A 29 -9.97 4.40 -11.31
C ARG A 29 -10.97 4.56 -12.46
N ARG A 30 -11.38 3.46 -13.04
CA ARG A 30 -12.51 3.45 -13.97
C ARG A 30 -13.83 3.65 -13.22
N HIS A 31 -14.88 4.01 -13.95
CA HIS A 31 -16.19 4.35 -13.38
C HIS A 31 -16.72 3.31 -12.38
N ASP A 32 -16.55 2.03 -12.67
CA ASP A 32 -16.96 0.89 -11.85
C ASP A 32 -15.81 0.25 -11.07
N GLY A 33 -14.63 0.89 -11.06
CA GLY A 33 -13.43 0.35 -10.43
C GLY A 33 -13.58 0.22 -8.91
N ARG A 34 -13.10 -0.90 -8.38
CA ARG A 34 -13.14 -1.25 -6.96
C ARG A 34 -11.82 -0.96 -6.30
N LEU A 35 -11.84 -0.37 -5.11
CA LEU A 35 -10.65 -0.15 -4.30
C LEU A 35 -10.43 -1.35 -3.38
N VAL A 36 -9.21 -1.85 -3.36
CA VAL A 36 -8.79 -2.94 -2.48
C VAL A 36 -7.47 -2.53 -1.81
N GLY A 37 -7.48 -2.46 -0.49
CA GLY A 37 -6.30 -2.09 0.30
C GLY A 37 -5.58 -3.30 0.87
N ILE A 38 -4.26 -3.28 0.79
CA ILE A 38 -3.40 -4.30 1.40
C ILE A 38 -3.18 -3.94 2.88
N THR A 39 -3.42 -4.90 3.78
CA THR A 39 -3.23 -4.67 5.21
C THR A 39 -1.75 -4.43 5.55
N SER A 40 -1.41 -3.50 6.44
CA SER A 40 -2.36 -2.65 7.20
C SER A 40 -2.51 -1.27 6.56
N GLY A 41 -1.41 -0.62 6.14
CA GLY A 41 -1.41 0.75 5.64
C GLY A 41 -2.24 0.94 4.38
N GLY A 42 -2.17 0.01 3.44
CA GLY A 42 -2.99 0.07 2.23
C GLY A 42 -4.48 -0.03 2.50
N ALA A 43 -4.88 -0.79 3.51
CA ALA A 43 -6.27 -0.88 3.94
C ALA A 43 -6.77 0.45 4.52
N TRP A 44 -5.96 1.13 5.32
CA TRP A 44 -6.30 2.47 5.84
C TRP A 44 -6.46 3.49 4.71
N LEU A 45 -5.58 3.44 3.73
CA LEU A 45 -5.65 4.32 2.55
C LEU A 45 -6.92 4.05 1.74
N ALA A 46 -7.23 2.80 1.48
CA ALA A 46 -8.42 2.40 0.72
C ALA A 46 -9.71 2.82 1.44
N GLU A 47 -9.78 2.63 2.74
CA GLU A 47 -10.91 3.05 3.57
C GLU A 47 -11.18 4.56 3.45
N ARG A 48 -10.13 5.36 3.60
CA ARG A 48 -10.24 6.82 3.52
C ARG A 48 -10.56 7.29 2.10
N LEU A 49 -9.92 6.69 1.09
CA LEU A 49 -10.20 6.98 -0.32
C LEU A 49 -11.64 6.64 -0.71
N GLN A 50 -12.16 5.51 -0.25
CA GLN A 50 -13.56 5.10 -0.48
C GLN A 50 -14.54 6.18 -0.02
N LYS A 51 -14.28 6.72 1.17
CA LYS A 51 -15.09 7.78 1.77
C LYS A 51 -14.90 9.11 1.03
N ASP A 52 -13.67 9.54 0.82
CA ASP A 52 -13.35 10.84 0.22
C ASP A 52 -13.77 10.93 -1.26
N LEU A 53 -13.79 9.80 -1.96
CA LEU A 53 -14.31 9.70 -3.33
C LEU A 53 -15.84 9.53 -3.39
N GLY A 54 -16.51 9.41 -2.25
CA GLY A 54 -17.96 9.22 -2.18
C GLY A 54 -18.43 7.91 -2.81
N LEU A 55 -17.62 6.86 -2.77
CA LEU A 55 -17.97 5.56 -3.36
C LEU A 55 -18.93 4.79 -2.45
N PRO A 56 -19.90 4.08 -3.02
CA PRO A 56 -20.85 3.30 -2.23
C PRO A 56 -20.17 2.06 -1.63
N GLY A 57 -20.62 1.66 -0.45
CA GLY A 57 -20.10 0.49 0.24
C GLY A 57 -18.73 0.71 0.85
N GLU A 58 -18.06 -0.38 1.13
CA GLU A 58 -16.72 -0.39 1.74
C GLU A 58 -15.66 -0.82 0.73
N ALA A 59 -14.44 -0.33 0.92
CA ALA A 59 -13.28 -0.82 0.17
C ALA A 59 -13.00 -2.29 0.54
N GLY A 60 -12.54 -3.06 -0.42
CA GLY A 60 -12.04 -4.40 -0.17
C GLY A 60 -10.73 -4.36 0.62
N VAL A 61 -10.47 -5.41 1.37
CA VAL A 61 -9.24 -5.60 2.13
C VAL A 61 -8.63 -6.95 1.77
N ILE A 62 -7.36 -6.95 1.46
CA ILE A 62 -6.61 -8.17 1.22
C ILE A 62 -5.45 -8.27 2.20
N SER A 63 -5.34 -9.42 2.85
CA SER A 63 -4.32 -9.62 3.87
C SER A 63 -2.99 -10.00 3.25
N SER A 64 -1.94 -9.32 3.66
CA SER A 64 -0.55 -9.68 3.31
C SER A 64 0.14 -10.49 4.41
N ALA A 65 -0.53 -10.74 5.53
CA ALA A 65 0.08 -11.36 6.71
C ALA A 65 0.65 -12.77 6.43
N MET A 66 -0.01 -13.55 5.58
CA MET A 66 0.42 -14.90 5.18
C MET A 66 1.67 -14.90 4.27
N HIS A 67 2.06 -13.75 3.73
CA HIS A 67 3.08 -13.62 2.70
C HIS A 67 4.32 -12.85 3.16
N ARG A 68 4.37 -12.46 4.45
CA ARG A 68 5.55 -11.84 5.05
C ARG A 68 6.46 -12.91 5.58
N ASP A 69 7.77 -12.81 5.27
CA ASP A 69 8.79 -13.76 5.71
C ASP A 69 8.93 -13.85 7.23
N ASP A 70 8.41 -12.87 7.95
CA ASP A 70 8.42 -12.80 9.42
C ASP A 70 7.13 -13.33 10.08
N PHE A 71 6.19 -13.87 9.31
CA PHE A 71 4.94 -14.43 9.85
C PHE A 71 5.20 -15.47 10.95
N ALA A 72 6.16 -16.36 10.74
CA ALA A 72 6.54 -17.40 11.70
C ALA A 72 7.22 -16.84 12.96
N ARG A 73 7.78 -15.64 12.91
CA ARG A 73 8.52 -15.03 14.02
C ARG A 73 7.63 -14.23 14.97
N ARG A 74 6.54 -13.67 14.47
CA ARG A 74 5.69 -12.74 15.24
C ARG A 74 4.49 -13.40 15.90
N GLY A 75 4.23 -14.67 15.63
CA GLY A 75 3.05 -15.37 16.17
C GLY A 75 1.75 -14.61 15.87
N LEU A 76 1.69 -13.93 14.72
CA LEU A 76 0.56 -13.11 14.36
C LEU A 76 -0.68 -13.97 14.26
N SER A 77 -1.66 -13.64 15.09
CA SER A 77 -3.00 -14.17 14.97
C SER A 77 -3.55 -13.87 13.56
N PRO A 78 -4.26 -14.81 12.94
CA PRO A 78 -4.87 -14.61 11.62
C PRO A 78 -6.05 -13.63 11.65
N THR A 79 -5.93 -12.52 12.39
CA THR A 79 -7.02 -11.56 12.60
C THR A 79 -7.26 -10.63 11.42
N ALA A 80 -6.29 -10.50 10.51
CA ALA A 80 -6.46 -9.73 9.30
C ALA A 80 -6.90 -10.65 8.16
N GLN A 81 -8.21 -10.88 8.05
CA GLN A 81 -8.78 -11.69 6.98
C GLN A 81 -9.01 -10.85 5.72
N THR A 82 -8.79 -11.47 4.57
CA THR A 82 -9.20 -10.91 3.29
C THR A 82 -10.71 -10.81 3.23
N LYS A 83 -11.21 -9.64 2.86
CA LYS A 83 -12.63 -9.35 2.74
C LYS A 83 -12.90 -8.58 1.45
N LEU A 84 -13.50 -9.26 0.49
CA LEU A 84 -13.88 -8.71 -0.81
C LEU A 84 -15.40 -8.88 -0.98
N ASP A 85 -16.17 -7.81 -0.70
CA ASP A 85 -17.63 -7.83 -0.73
C ASP A 85 -18.19 -7.52 -2.13
N PHE A 86 -17.50 -7.95 -3.17
CA PHE A 86 -17.92 -7.77 -4.56
C PHE A 86 -17.44 -8.96 -5.41
N ASP A 87 -18.05 -9.13 -6.57
CA ASP A 87 -17.62 -10.13 -7.54
C ASP A 87 -16.31 -9.68 -8.20
N VAL A 88 -15.25 -10.45 -7.97
CA VAL A 88 -13.92 -10.18 -8.54
C VAL A 88 -13.91 -10.43 -10.05
N ASN A 89 -14.75 -11.36 -10.54
CA ASN A 89 -14.81 -11.68 -11.98
C ASN A 89 -15.20 -10.45 -12.80
N GLY A 90 -14.37 -10.09 -13.74
CA GLY A 90 -14.59 -8.96 -14.62
C GLY A 90 -14.39 -7.58 -13.98
N ALA A 91 -14.10 -7.52 -12.68
CA ALA A 91 -13.88 -6.25 -12.00
C ALA A 91 -12.57 -5.58 -12.43
N HIS A 92 -12.57 -4.26 -12.50
CA HIS A 92 -11.36 -3.46 -12.48
C HIS A 92 -11.03 -3.11 -11.04
N ILE A 93 -9.86 -3.49 -10.58
CA ILE A 93 -9.43 -3.31 -9.20
C ILE A 93 -8.27 -2.31 -9.16
N VAL A 94 -8.35 -1.34 -8.26
CA VAL A 94 -7.23 -0.48 -7.87
C VAL A 94 -6.72 -0.98 -6.53
N LEU A 95 -5.55 -1.59 -6.57
CA LEU A 95 -4.88 -2.12 -5.40
C LEU A 95 -4.08 -1.00 -4.72
N LEU A 96 -4.24 -0.85 -3.41
CA LEU A 96 -3.61 0.21 -2.62
C LEU A 96 -2.60 -0.38 -1.64
N ASP A 97 -1.40 0.19 -1.63
CA ASP A 97 -0.39 -0.09 -0.59
C ASP A 97 0.30 1.20 -0.15
N ASP A 98 0.87 1.20 1.04
CA ASP A 98 1.57 2.36 1.57
C ASP A 98 2.95 2.52 0.96
N VAL A 99 3.75 1.47 0.94
CA VAL A 99 5.14 1.50 0.46
C VAL A 99 5.41 0.32 -0.46
N LEU A 100 5.86 0.64 -1.67
CA LEU A 100 6.33 -0.35 -2.63
C LEU A 100 7.85 -0.47 -2.54
N TYR A 101 8.33 -1.69 -2.31
CA TYR A 101 9.76 -1.99 -2.19
C TYR A 101 10.17 -3.06 -3.20
N THR A 102 10.31 -4.32 -2.75
CA THR A 102 10.82 -5.41 -3.61
C THR A 102 9.82 -5.89 -4.66
N GLY A 103 8.55 -5.71 -4.43
CA GLY A 103 7.45 -6.24 -5.22
C GLY A 103 6.93 -7.61 -4.74
N ARG A 104 7.56 -8.20 -3.73
CA ARG A 104 7.19 -9.55 -3.24
C ARG A 104 5.79 -9.58 -2.62
N THR A 105 5.44 -8.58 -1.83
CA THR A 105 4.09 -8.45 -1.26
C THR A 105 3.04 -8.35 -2.35
N ILE A 106 3.28 -7.51 -3.35
CA ILE A 106 2.32 -7.31 -4.46
C ILE A 106 2.14 -8.60 -5.26
N ARG A 107 3.22 -9.31 -5.56
CA ARG A 107 3.11 -10.60 -6.24
C ARG A 107 2.22 -11.58 -5.48
N ALA A 108 2.46 -11.71 -4.18
CA ALA A 108 1.70 -12.62 -3.32
C ALA A 108 0.21 -12.22 -3.24
N VAL A 109 -0.05 -10.93 -3.11
CA VAL A 109 -1.41 -10.37 -3.09
C VAL A 109 -2.13 -10.60 -4.41
N LEU A 110 -1.45 -10.45 -5.55
CA LEU A 110 -2.04 -10.75 -6.86
C LEU A 110 -2.42 -12.23 -6.97
N ASN A 111 -1.57 -13.14 -6.50
CA ASN A 111 -1.91 -14.57 -6.48
C ASN A 111 -3.18 -14.84 -5.66
N GLU A 112 -3.26 -14.28 -4.46
CA GLU A 112 -4.43 -14.43 -3.60
C GLU A 112 -5.68 -13.83 -4.24
N LEU A 113 -5.55 -12.65 -4.84
CA LEU A 113 -6.68 -12.00 -5.52
C LEU A 113 -7.26 -12.86 -6.64
N PHE A 114 -6.41 -13.53 -7.41
CA PHE A 114 -6.84 -14.43 -8.48
C PHE A 114 -7.45 -15.74 -7.97
N ASP A 115 -7.29 -16.09 -6.70
CA ASP A 115 -8.02 -17.17 -6.07
C ASP A 115 -9.51 -16.82 -5.83
N PHE A 116 -9.84 -15.54 -5.77
CA PHE A 116 -11.23 -15.06 -5.62
C PHE A 116 -11.98 -14.90 -6.94
N GLY A 117 -11.29 -14.91 -8.07
CA GLY A 117 -11.89 -14.74 -9.38
C GLY A 117 -10.90 -14.15 -10.38
N ARG A 118 -11.41 -13.79 -11.55
CA ARG A 118 -10.61 -13.20 -12.64
C ARG A 118 -10.98 -11.75 -12.87
N PRO A 119 -10.26 -10.80 -12.27
CA PRO A 119 -10.47 -9.38 -12.57
C PRO A 119 -10.13 -9.08 -14.03
N SER A 120 -10.81 -8.11 -14.61
CA SER A 120 -10.51 -7.64 -15.98
C SER A 120 -9.19 -6.87 -16.04
N ALA A 121 -8.86 -6.17 -14.96
CA ALA A 121 -7.61 -5.44 -14.81
C ALA A 121 -7.33 -5.16 -13.33
N VAL A 122 -6.05 -5.11 -13.00
CA VAL A 122 -5.59 -4.67 -11.68
C VAL A 122 -4.56 -3.56 -11.88
N SER A 123 -4.84 -2.40 -11.30
CA SER A 123 -3.91 -1.28 -11.24
C SER A 123 -3.35 -1.16 -9.82
N LEU A 124 -2.12 -0.69 -9.69
CA LEU A 124 -1.47 -0.49 -8.40
C LEU A 124 -1.21 0.99 -8.14
N ALA A 125 -1.69 1.49 -7.03
CA ALA A 125 -1.40 2.83 -6.54
C ALA A 125 -0.77 2.75 -5.15
N VAL A 126 0.33 3.44 -4.96
CA VAL A 126 1.08 3.44 -3.70
C VAL A 126 1.34 4.86 -3.23
N LEU A 127 1.47 5.02 -1.92
CA LEU A 127 1.82 6.31 -1.35
C LEU A 127 3.28 6.64 -1.64
N VAL A 128 4.18 5.68 -1.41
CA VAL A 128 5.62 5.83 -1.65
C VAL A 128 6.18 4.63 -2.40
N ASP A 129 6.92 4.90 -3.46
CA ASP A 129 7.79 3.93 -4.12
C ASP A 129 9.24 4.19 -3.68
N ARG A 130 9.81 3.27 -2.95
CA ARG A 130 11.19 3.41 -2.45
C ARG A 130 12.26 2.76 -3.33
N GLY A 131 11.89 2.25 -4.52
CA GLY A 131 12.80 1.49 -5.35
C GLY A 131 13.13 0.11 -4.78
N GLY A 132 14.29 -0.44 -5.11
CA GLY A 132 14.75 -1.72 -4.55
C GLY A 132 14.02 -2.96 -5.07
N ARG A 133 13.48 -2.93 -6.28
CA ARG A 133 12.77 -4.07 -6.87
C ARG A 133 13.63 -5.33 -6.96
N GLU A 134 13.03 -6.45 -6.63
CA GLU A 134 13.54 -7.79 -6.88
C GLU A 134 12.67 -8.55 -7.90
N LEU A 135 11.46 -8.05 -8.16
CA LEU A 135 10.51 -8.59 -9.13
C LEU A 135 10.06 -7.47 -10.08
N PRO A 136 9.61 -7.82 -11.30
CA PRO A 136 9.17 -6.84 -12.30
C PRO A 136 7.77 -6.29 -11.97
N ILE A 137 7.64 -5.67 -10.83
CA ILE A 137 6.43 -5.00 -10.32
C ILE A 137 6.64 -3.51 -10.39
N GLN A 138 5.66 -2.80 -10.92
CA GLN A 138 5.66 -1.35 -11.01
C GLN A 138 4.30 -0.79 -10.57
N ALA A 139 4.30 0.35 -9.87
CA ALA A 139 3.08 1.07 -9.58
C ALA A 139 2.61 1.85 -10.82
N ASP A 140 1.31 1.84 -11.06
CA ASP A 140 0.69 2.73 -12.05
C ASP A 140 0.69 4.18 -11.56
N TYR A 141 0.61 4.36 -10.25
CA TYR A 141 0.73 5.67 -9.61
C TYR A 141 1.49 5.56 -8.28
N ALA A 142 2.42 6.46 -8.05
CA ALA A 142 3.11 6.65 -6.77
C ALA A 142 3.06 8.14 -6.40
N ALA A 143 2.61 8.47 -5.21
CA ALA A 143 2.56 9.87 -4.77
C ALA A 143 3.96 10.46 -4.55
N ALA A 144 4.91 9.64 -4.11
CA ALA A 144 6.32 10.01 -4.03
C ALA A 144 7.22 8.83 -4.41
N ARG A 145 8.42 9.17 -4.89
CA ARG A 145 9.51 8.23 -5.12
C ARG A 145 10.69 8.65 -4.28
N VAL A 146 11.22 7.74 -3.49
CA VAL A 146 12.35 7.99 -2.59
C VAL A 146 13.34 6.83 -2.66
N THR A 147 14.56 7.09 -2.25
CA THR A 147 15.58 6.06 -2.06
C THR A 147 15.94 5.99 -0.59
N LEU A 148 15.87 4.80 -0.03
CA LEU A 148 16.24 4.53 1.36
C LEU A 148 17.33 3.46 1.42
N PRO A 149 18.28 3.57 2.37
CA PRO A 149 19.21 2.48 2.65
C PRO A 149 18.48 1.18 2.97
N SER A 150 19.11 0.05 2.65
CA SER A 150 18.52 -1.28 2.86
C SER A 150 18.29 -1.64 4.33
N ASP A 151 19.02 -0.97 5.25
CA ASP A 151 18.88 -1.11 6.70
C ASP A 151 17.75 -0.26 7.30
N GLN A 152 17.04 0.49 6.45
CA GLN A 152 15.89 1.30 6.86
C GLN A 152 14.59 0.76 6.29
N SER A 153 13.55 0.78 7.09
CA SER A 153 12.18 0.52 6.67
C SER A 153 11.32 1.76 6.84
N LEU A 154 10.31 1.88 6.01
CA LEU A 154 9.33 2.95 6.02
C LEU A 154 7.96 2.35 6.26
N ALA A 155 7.25 2.81 7.27
CA ALA A 155 5.92 2.33 7.61
C ALA A 155 4.96 3.50 7.80
N LEU A 156 3.73 3.35 7.29
CA LEU A 156 2.66 4.27 7.55
C LEU A 156 2.06 4.00 8.93
N ALA A 157 1.84 5.06 9.70
CA ALA A 157 1.11 5.02 10.95
C ALA A 157 -0.15 5.88 10.86
N ARG A 158 -1.13 5.55 11.67
CA ARG A 158 -2.40 6.28 11.78
C ARG A 158 -2.69 6.54 13.25
N ASP A 159 -2.90 7.81 13.59
CA ASP A 159 -3.25 8.19 14.95
C ASP A 159 -4.74 7.94 15.27
N ALA A 160 -5.14 8.22 16.51
CA ALA A 160 -6.52 8.05 16.97
C ALA A 160 -7.51 8.97 16.21
N GLY A 161 -7.04 10.10 15.69
CA GLY A 161 -7.83 11.03 14.88
C GLY A 161 -7.89 10.67 13.40
N GLY A 162 -7.18 9.61 12.98
CA GLY A 162 -7.13 9.14 11.60
C GLY A 162 -6.07 9.81 10.75
N LEU A 163 -5.21 10.64 11.31
CA LEU A 163 -4.12 11.30 10.58
C LEU A 163 -2.98 10.33 10.31
N PHE A 164 -2.45 10.40 9.08
CA PHE A 164 -1.33 9.59 8.67
C PHE A 164 0.01 10.26 8.96
N THR A 165 0.96 9.46 9.41
CA THR A 165 2.36 9.82 9.57
C THR A 165 3.25 8.69 9.05
N PHE A 166 4.49 9.01 8.66
CA PHE A 166 5.48 8.00 8.34
C PHE A 166 6.45 7.81 9.49
N GLN A 167 6.82 6.56 9.72
CA GLN A 167 7.87 6.16 10.65
C GLN A 167 8.99 5.49 9.86
N VAL A 168 10.21 5.98 10.09
CA VAL A 168 11.43 5.35 9.54
C VAL A 168 12.06 4.56 10.67
N GLU A 169 12.18 3.25 10.46
CA GLU A 169 12.82 2.34 11.42
C GLU A 169 14.14 1.83 10.84
N ARG A 170 15.12 1.63 11.70
CA ARG A 170 16.36 0.97 11.32
C ARG A 170 16.33 -0.47 11.79
N ALA A 171 16.79 -1.37 10.93
CA ALA A 171 17.05 -2.74 11.32
C ALA A 171 18.16 -2.74 12.39
N SER A 172 17.89 -3.33 13.52
CA SER A 172 18.86 -3.53 14.62
C SER A 172 19.84 -4.65 14.27
#